data_c814e014a23c03daf9b3b304f038a178
#
_entry.id   c814e014a23c03daf9b3b304f038a178
#
_cell.length_a   1.000
_cell.length_b   1.000
_cell.length_c   1.000
_cell.angle_alpha   90.00
_cell.angle_beta   90.00
_cell.angle_gamma   90.00
#
_symmetry.space_group_name_H-M   'P 1'
#
loop_
_entity.id
_entity.type
_entity.pdbx_description
1 polymer ?
#
loop_
_entity_poly.entity_id
_entity_poly.type
_entity_poly.pdbx_seq_one_letter_code
_entity_poly.pdbx_strand_id
1 'polypeptide(L)'
;LARGLDVCAMRTAVIGALLIGIPQTTSGTLAQVLLAVIVLIPLSSFEGVAELAPAASQLVRSAQAAQRICALLDDEVPTKPHTIPEGPTVIEARDLAIGWPGGPTLATGISLTLRPGSSLAVVGASGIGKTTLLATLTGVIPPKSGAALINGVPACGADRDQLTAHITMTAEDAHVFATTIYENLRVARASLTRDEAS
;
A
#
# COMPACT_ATOMS: atom_id res chain seq x y z
N LEU A 1 23.01 4.13 17.99
CA LEU A 1 23.25 4.32 19.45
C LEU A 1 23.21 2.99 20.19
N ALA A 2 22.18 2.13 20.08
CA ALA A 2 22.04 0.86 20.78
C ALA A 2 23.25 -0.07 20.55
N ARG A 3 23.62 -0.35 19.30
CA ARG A 3 24.81 -1.17 18.98
C ARG A 3 26.10 -0.67 19.58
N GLY A 4 26.27 0.66 19.71
CA GLY A 4 27.45 1.25 20.35
C GLY A 4 27.51 0.98 21.84
N LEU A 5 26.37 1.04 22.52
CA LEU A 5 26.24 0.75 23.95
C LEU A 5 26.51 -0.73 24.25
N ASP A 6 25.98 -1.65 23.44
CA ASP A 6 26.20 -3.08 23.59
C ASP A 6 27.69 -3.45 23.47
N VAL A 7 28.36 -2.90 22.46
CA VAL A 7 29.82 -3.11 22.26
C VAL A 7 30.64 -2.53 23.40
N CYS A 8 30.27 -1.37 23.91
CA CYS A 8 30.94 -0.78 25.08
C CYS A 8 30.73 -1.61 26.34
N ALA A 9 29.50 -2.07 26.59
CA ALA A 9 29.17 -2.90 27.74
C ALA A 9 29.92 -4.24 27.69
N MET A 10 29.94 -4.91 26.53
CA MET A 10 30.66 -6.16 26.34
C MET A 10 32.17 -5.98 26.60
N ARG A 11 32.78 -4.95 26.01
CA ARG A 11 34.23 -4.66 26.20
C ARG A 11 34.55 -4.36 27.65
N THR A 12 33.72 -3.59 28.34
CA THR A 12 33.90 -3.26 29.75
C THR A 12 33.78 -4.52 30.65
N ALA A 13 32.84 -5.43 30.35
CA ALA A 13 32.68 -6.68 31.05
C ALA A 13 33.90 -7.59 30.86
N VAL A 14 34.44 -7.72 29.66
CA VAL A 14 35.65 -8.51 29.36
C VAL A 14 36.89 -7.93 30.07
N ILE A 15 37.07 -6.60 30.00
CA ILE A 15 38.17 -5.92 30.71
C ILE A 15 38.06 -6.12 32.20
N GLY A 16 36.88 -5.97 32.78
CA GLY A 16 36.62 -6.23 34.21
C GLY A 16 36.96 -7.67 34.62
N ALA A 17 36.52 -8.64 33.78
CA ALA A 17 36.83 -10.06 34.02
C ALA A 17 38.35 -10.34 34.01
N LEU A 18 39.11 -9.71 33.13
CA LEU A 18 40.55 -9.83 33.05
C LEU A 18 41.24 -9.15 34.24
N LEU A 19 40.85 -7.94 34.59
CA LEU A 19 41.43 -7.19 35.74
C LEU A 19 41.27 -7.92 37.06
N ILE A 20 40.17 -8.60 37.25
CA ILE A 20 39.93 -9.38 38.48
C ILE A 20 40.54 -10.78 38.38
N GLY A 21 40.46 -11.42 37.22
CA GLY A 21 40.84 -12.81 37.04
C GLY A 21 42.37 -13.04 36.97
N ILE A 22 43.13 -12.12 36.33
CA ILE A 22 44.58 -12.28 36.18
C ILE A 22 45.29 -12.31 37.54
N PRO A 23 45.07 -11.38 38.51
CA PRO A 23 45.72 -11.44 39.81
C PRO A 23 45.37 -12.71 40.60
N GLN A 24 44.15 -13.22 40.49
CA GLN A 24 43.74 -14.44 41.17
C GLN A 24 44.39 -15.68 40.56
N THR A 25 44.64 -15.69 39.27
CA THR A 25 45.33 -16.79 38.62
C THR A 25 46.84 -16.78 38.98
N THR A 26 47.46 -15.60 39.06
CA THR A 26 48.87 -15.47 39.46
C THR A 26 49.10 -15.80 40.92
N SER A 27 48.12 -15.55 41.79
CA SER A 27 48.17 -15.94 43.21
C SER A 27 47.83 -17.44 43.46
N GLY A 28 47.49 -18.19 42.42
CA GLY A 28 47.14 -19.62 42.52
C GLY A 28 45.76 -19.91 43.08
N THR A 29 44.96 -18.88 43.32
CA THR A 29 43.59 -19.04 43.86
C THR A 29 42.57 -19.40 42.76
N LEU A 30 42.87 -19.12 41.49
CA LEU A 30 42.03 -19.42 40.33
C LEU A 30 42.82 -20.27 39.31
N ALA A 31 42.22 -21.38 38.87
CA ALA A 31 42.81 -22.21 37.83
C ALA A 31 42.76 -21.47 36.49
N GLN A 32 43.82 -21.57 35.66
CA GLN A 32 43.95 -20.91 34.37
C GLN A 32 42.77 -21.21 33.42
N VAL A 33 42.25 -22.42 33.50
CA VAL A 33 41.07 -22.83 32.71
C VAL A 33 39.81 -22.03 33.10
N LEU A 34 39.63 -21.70 34.36
CA LEU A 34 38.49 -20.94 34.87
C LEU A 34 38.58 -19.46 34.42
N LEU A 35 39.76 -18.89 34.28
CA LEU A 35 39.94 -17.56 33.74
C LEU A 35 39.41 -17.48 32.28
N ALA A 36 39.69 -18.50 31.47
CA ALA A 36 39.14 -18.53 30.10
C ALA A 36 37.61 -18.59 30.08
N VAL A 37 37.02 -19.38 31.00
CA VAL A 37 35.55 -19.48 31.12
C VAL A 37 34.94 -18.15 31.56
N ILE A 38 35.53 -17.44 32.53
CA ILE A 38 35.06 -16.14 33.03
C ILE A 38 35.10 -15.08 31.93
N VAL A 39 36.06 -15.13 31.00
CA VAL A 39 36.15 -14.20 29.85
C VAL A 39 35.15 -14.56 28.73
N LEU A 40 34.93 -15.87 28.52
CA LEU A 40 34.03 -16.34 27.46
C LEU A 40 32.54 -16.17 27.80
N ILE A 41 32.17 -16.23 29.07
CA ILE A 41 30.75 -16.08 29.50
C ILE A 41 30.15 -14.72 29.06
N PRO A 42 30.76 -13.57 29.37
CA PRO A 42 30.24 -12.29 28.87
C PRO A 42 30.17 -12.25 27.36
N LEU A 43 31.21 -12.73 26.63
CA LEU A 43 31.29 -12.70 25.20
C LEU A 43 30.09 -13.45 24.57
N SER A 44 29.85 -14.67 24.97
CA SER A 44 28.72 -15.47 24.47
C SER A 44 27.35 -14.93 24.90
N SER A 45 27.24 -14.35 26.09
CA SER A 45 26.00 -13.75 26.59
C SER A 45 25.57 -12.53 25.76
N PHE A 46 26.52 -11.66 25.44
CA PHE A 46 26.25 -10.49 24.60
C PHE A 46 25.95 -10.86 23.14
N GLU A 47 26.56 -11.94 22.64
CA GLU A 47 26.29 -12.46 21.31
C GLU A 47 24.84 -12.95 21.18
N GLY A 48 24.34 -13.67 22.21
CA GLY A 48 22.93 -14.11 22.26
C GLY A 48 21.93 -12.95 22.33
N VAL A 49 22.28 -11.84 22.96
CA VAL A 49 21.39 -10.66 23.07
C VAL A 49 21.45 -9.77 21.83
N ALA A 50 22.55 -9.77 21.09
CA ALA A 50 22.77 -8.90 19.92
C ALA A 50 21.70 -9.07 18.83
N GLU A 51 21.14 -10.27 18.68
CA GLU A 51 20.12 -10.58 17.67
C GLU A 51 18.70 -10.13 18.07
N LEU A 52 18.45 -9.77 19.33
CA LEU A 52 17.12 -9.39 19.80
C LEU A 52 16.64 -8.06 19.19
N ALA A 53 17.51 -7.06 19.05
CA ALA A 53 17.15 -5.77 18.49
C ALA A 53 16.78 -5.85 16.99
N PRO A 54 17.54 -6.54 16.12
CA PRO A 54 17.13 -6.83 14.76
C PRO A 54 15.81 -7.62 14.67
N ALA A 55 15.64 -8.64 15.51
CA ALA A 55 14.42 -9.45 15.55
C ALA A 55 13.19 -8.62 15.94
N ALA A 56 13.29 -7.76 16.95
CA ALA A 56 12.22 -6.84 17.32
C ALA A 56 11.84 -5.89 16.18
N SER A 57 12.85 -5.32 15.49
CA SER A 57 12.62 -4.45 14.35
C SER A 57 11.95 -5.17 13.18
N GLN A 58 12.28 -6.44 12.96
CA GLN A 58 11.64 -7.27 11.94
C GLN A 58 10.19 -7.59 12.31
N LEU A 59 9.92 -7.87 13.57
CA LEU A 59 8.57 -8.13 14.08
C LEU A 59 7.66 -6.91 13.86
N VAL A 60 8.14 -5.71 14.19
CA VAL A 60 7.38 -4.46 13.95
C VAL A 60 7.06 -4.26 12.47
N ARG A 61 8.03 -4.48 11.59
CA ARG A 61 7.81 -4.38 10.12
C ARG A 61 6.81 -5.42 9.62
N SER A 62 6.91 -6.64 10.10
CA SER A 62 5.96 -7.72 9.75
C SER A 62 4.55 -7.41 10.24
N ALA A 63 4.41 -6.89 11.46
CA ALA A 63 3.11 -6.48 12.00
C ALA A 63 2.48 -5.34 11.18
N GLN A 64 3.26 -4.33 10.80
CA GLN A 64 2.78 -3.24 9.93
C GLN A 64 2.40 -3.72 8.53
N ALA A 65 3.12 -4.70 7.97
CA ALA A 65 2.76 -5.31 6.70
C ALA A 65 1.45 -6.11 6.82
N ALA A 66 1.30 -6.89 7.88
CA ALA A 66 0.08 -7.63 8.16
C ALA A 66 -1.14 -6.69 8.35
N GLN A 67 -0.98 -5.60 9.10
CA GLN A 67 -2.05 -4.59 9.24
C GLN A 67 -2.50 -4.01 7.90
N ARG A 68 -1.56 -3.71 6.98
CA ARG A 68 -1.91 -3.23 5.64
C ARG A 68 -2.68 -4.27 4.82
N ILE A 69 -2.30 -5.54 4.93
CA ILE A 69 -3.02 -6.63 4.25
C ILE A 69 -4.42 -6.80 4.86
N CYS A 70 -4.53 -6.81 6.18
CA CYS A 70 -5.84 -6.90 6.84
C CYS A 70 -6.75 -5.73 6.45
N ALA A 71 -6.22 -4.50 6.41
CA ALA A 71 -7.01 -3.34 5.99
C ALA A 71 -7.58 -3.47 4.56
N LEU A 72 -6.85 -4.17 3.65
CA LEU A 72 -7.37 -4.46 2.30
C LEU A 72 -8.45 -5.55 2.29
N LEU A 73 -8.45 -6.44 3.28
CA LEU A 73 -9.44 -7.51 3.42
C LEU A 73 -10.71 -7.02 4.15
N ASP A 74 -10.57 -6.00 4.99
CA ASP A 74 -11.67 -5.38 5.73
C ASP A 74 -12.49 -4.40 4.88
N ASP A 75 -12.04 -4.06 3.65
CA ASP A 75 -12.86 -3.32 2.70
C ASP A 75 -14.12 -4.16 2.36
N GLU A 76 -15.25 -3.75 2.91
CA GLU A 76 -16.55 -4.38 2.65
C GLU A 76 -16.86 -4.29 1.15
N VAL A 77 -16.66 -5.39 0.44
CA VAL A 77 -17.26 -5.54 -0.90
C VAL A 77 -18.76 -5.48 -0.73
N PRO A 78 -19.48 -4.57 -1.41
CA PRO A 78 -20.92 -4.47 -1.30
C PRO A 78 -21.56 -5.85 -1.52
N THR A 79 -22.30 -6.34 -0.55
CA THR A 79 -22.90 -7.69 -0.56
C THR A 79 -23.95 -7.84 -1.69
N LYS A 80 -24.45 -6.73 -2.24
CA LYS A 80 -25.33 -6.67 -3.41
C LYS A 80 -24.90 -5.48 -4.27
N PRO A 81 -24.13 -5.69 -5.35
CA PRO A 81 -23.77 -4.62 -6.26
C PRO A 81 -25.03 -4.05 -6.93
N HIS A 82 -25.02 -2.74 -7.17
CA HIS A 82 -26.09 -2.08 -7.90
C HIS A 82 -26.06 -2.49 -9.36
N THR A 83 -27.22 -2.90 -9.90
CA THR A 83 -27.36 -3.22 -11.32
C THR A 83 -27.57 -1.95 -12.12
N ILE A 84 -26.76 -1.75 -13.17
CA ILE A 84 -26.90 -0.62 -14.09
C ILE A 84 -27.88 -1.00 -15.20
N PRO A 85 -28.95 -0.21 -15.46
CA PRO A 85 -29.85 -0.47 -16.55
C PRO A 85 -29.16 -0.44 -17.91
N GLU A 86 -29.48 -1.37 -18.79
CA GLU A 86 -29.00 -1.39 -20.16
C GLU A 86 -29.50 -0.16 -20.94
N GLY A 87 -28.72 0.30 -21.92
CA GLY A 87 -29.08 1.40 -22.77
C GLY A 87 -27.96 2.41 -22.96
N PRO A 88 -28.25 3.53 -23.64
CA PRO A 88 -27.29 4.59 -23.85
C PRO A 88 -26.76 5.15 -22.52
N THR A 89 -25.43 5.26 -22.41
CA THR A 89 -24.78 5.69 -21.16
C THR A 89 -25.01 7.16 -20.87
N VAL A 90 -25.62 7.47 -19.75
CA VAL A 90 -25.74 8.84 -19.22
C VAL A 90 -24.95 8.92 -17.92
N ILE A 91 -24.03 9.87 -17.84
CA ILE A 91 -23.22 10.11 -16.62
C ILE A 91 -23.72 11.40 -15.97
N GLU A 92 -24.05 11.33 -14.68
CA GLU A 92 -24.51 12.49 -13.92
C GLU A 92 -23.66 12.69 -12.66
N ALA A 93 -23.33 13.93 -12.38
CA ALA A 93 -22.87 14.35 -11.06
C ALA A 93 -23.94 15.25 -10.43
N ARG A 94 -24.35 14.98 -9.21
CA ARG A 94 -25.33 15.76 -8.46
C ARG A 94 -24.72 16.26 -7.16
N ASP A 95 -24.47 17.58 -7.08
CA ASP A 95 -23.85 18.26 -5.94
C ASP A 95 -22.61 17.49 -5.42
N LEU A 96 -21.79 17.02 -6.35
CA LEU A 96 -20.70 16.11 -6.09
C LEU A 96 -19.55 16.83 -5.40
N ALA A 97 -19.07 16.27 -4.29
CA ALA A 97 -17.81 16.63 -3.64
C ALA A 97 -16.79 15.51 -3.84
N ILE A 98 -15.58 15.88 -4.24
CA ILE A 98 -14.51 14.95 -4.57
C ILE A 98 -13.31 15.07 -3.64
N GLY A 99 -12.63 13.95 -3.45
CA GLY A 99 -11.40 13.84 -2.66
C GLY A 99 -11.04 12.38 -2.44
N TRP A 100 -9.79 12.09 -2.17
CA TRP A 100 -9.35 10.74 -1.84
C TRP A 100 -9.91 10.26 -0.50
N PRO A 101 -10.23 8.97 -0.34
CA PRO A 101 -10.61 8.41 0.95
C PRO A 101 -9.59 8.76 2.04
N GLY A 102 -10.04 9.25 3.20
CA GLY A 102 -9.16 9.73 4.27
C GLY A 102 -8.48 11.08 4.03
N GLY A 103 -8.46 11.59 2.79
CA GLY A 103 -7.85 12.88 2.43
C GLY A 103 -8.81 14.08 2.50
N PRO A 104 -8.33 15.30 2.23
CA PRO A 104 -9.16 16.49 2.19
C PRO A 104 -10.12 16.50 1.01
N THR A 105 -11.19 17.28 1.11
CA THR A 105 -12.07 17.58 -0.01
C THR A 105 -11.35 18.54 -0.97
N LEU A 106 -11.29 18.19 -2.26
CA LEU A 106 -10.61 18.96 -3.29
C LEU A 106 -11.55 19.97 -3.98
N ALA A 107 -12.80 19.55 -4.23
CA ALA A 107 -13.82 20.40 -4.83
C ALA A 107 -15.21 19.95 -4.38
N THR A 108 -16.17 20.87 -4.40
CA THR A 108 -17.58 20.66 -4.01
C THR A 108 -18.55 21.31 -5.00
N GLY A 109 -19.83 20.91 -4.94
CA GLY A 109 -20.88 21.54 -5.72
C GLY A 109 -20.81 21.24 -7.23
N ILE A 110 -20.14 20.14 -7.62
CA ILE A 110 -20.01 19.77 -9.01
C ILE A 110 -21.33 19.11 -9.48
N SER A 111 -22.00 19.76 -10.45
CA SER A 111 -23.19 19.21 -11.08
C SER A 111 -23.03 19.26 -12.59
N LEU A 112 -23.17 18.08 -13.23
CA LEU A 112 -23.06 17.95 -14.70
C LEU A 112 -23.85 16.73 -15.16
N THR A 113 -24.22 16.75 -16.44
CA THR A 113 -24.83 15.61 -17.12
C THR A 113 -24.15 15.43 -18.48
N LEU A 114 -23.62 14.24 -18.72
CA LEU A 114 -23.06 13.83 -20.01
C LEU A 114 -23.99 12.82 -20.66
N ARG A 115 -24.43 13.14 -21.87
CA ARG A 115 -25.29 12.27 -22.69
C ARG A 115 -24.49 11.65 -23.82
N PRO A 116 -24.98 10.55 -24.44
CA PRO A 116 -24.34 9.96 -25.60
C PRO A 116 -24.05 11.02 -26.69
N GLY A 117 -22.84 10.97 -27.26
CA GLY A 117 -22.38 11.91 -28.26
C GLY A 117 -21.93 13.28 -27.76
N SER A 118 -22.08 13.56 -26.45
CA SER A 118 -21.54 14.80 -25.85
C SER A 118 -20.07 14.62 -25.40
N SER A 119 -19.32 15.72 -25.38
CA SER A 119 -17.96 15.77 -24.88
C SER A 119 -17.82 16.90 -23.88
N LEU A 120 -17.05 16.65 -22.81
CA LEU A 120 -16.73 17.63 -21.79
C LEU A 120 -15.23 17.66 -21.56
N ALA A 121 -14.62 18.85 -21.68
CA ALA A 121 -13.23 19.08 -21.32
C ALA A 121 -13.13 19.62 -19.88
N VAL A 122 -12.37 18.93 -19.05
CA VAL A 122 -12.05 19.38 -17.67
C VAL A 122 -10.66 20.02 -17.70
N VAL A 123 -10.59 21.33 -17.51
CA VAL A 123 -9.35 22.09 -17.56
C VAL A 123 -8.99 22.67 -16.19
N GLY A 124 -7.71 22.88 -15.93
CA GLY A 124 -7.24 23.43 -14.66
C GLY A 124 -5.78 23.11 -14.39
N ALA A 125 -5.21 23.74 -13.38
CA ALA A 125 -3.82 23.51 -12.96
C ALA A 125 -3.56 22.04 -12.57
N SER A 126 -2.28 21.61 -12.62
CA SER A 126 -1.91 20.29 -12.14
C SER A 126 -2.21 20.15 -10.63
N GLY A 127 -2.69 18.98 -10.22
CA GLY A 127 -3.02 18.70 -8.82
C GLY A 127 -4.38 19.23 -8.32
N ILE A 128 -5.15 19.98 -9.12
CA ILE A 128 -6.44 20.55 -8.69
C ILE A 128 -7.56 19.50 -8.47
N GLY A 129 -7.35 18.25 -8.89
CA GLY A 129 -8.34 17.18 -8.70
C GLY A 129 -9.03 16.69 -9.97
N LYS A 130 -8.53 17.02 -11.19
CA LYS A 130 -9.13 16.55 -12.47
C LYS A 130 -9.23 15.03 -12.53
N THR A 131 -8.12 14.33 -12.26
CA THR A 131 -8.08 12.86 -12.23
C THR A 131 -8.96 12.30 -11.12
N THR A 132 -9.03 12.98 -9.97
CA THR A 132 -9.91 12.59 -8.86
C THR A 132 -11.38 12.70 -9.25
N LEU A 133 -11.77 13.75 -10.01
CA LEU A 133 -13.12 13.86 -10.55
C LEU A 133 -13.44 12.70 -11.48
N LEU A 134 -12.54 12.39 -12.44
CA LEU A 134 -12.75 11.26 -13.35
C LEU A 134 -12.86 9.94 -12.60
N ALA A 135 -11.97 9.69 -11.64
CA ALA A 135 -12.00 8.49 -10.82
C ALA A 135 -13.28 8.38 -9.96
N THR A 136 -13.85 9.51 -9.53
CA THR A 136 -15.13 9.51 -8.80
C THR A 136 -16.31 9.27 -9.74
N LEU A 137 -16.32 9.87 -10.94
CA LEU A 137 -17.36 9.67 -11.95
C LEU A 137 -17.39 8.23 -12.48
N THR A 138 -16.24 7.58 -12.54
CA THR A 138 -16.11 6.17 -12.96
C THR A 138 -16.29 5.16 -11.82
N GLY A 139 -16.62 5.62 -10.60
CA GLY A 139 -16.85 4.74 -9.44
C GLY A 139 -15.59 4.08 -8.87
N VAL A 140 -14.38 4.48 -9.31
CA VAL A 140 -13.10 3.98 -8.79
C VAL A 140 -12.90 4.42 -7.33
N ILE A 141 -13.29 5.67 -7.02
CA ILE A 141 -13.28 6.18 -5.64
C ILE A 141 -14.66 6.71 -5.27
N PRO A 142 -15.07 6.55 -3.99
CA PRO A 142 -16.38 7.06 -3.55
C PRO A 142 -16.38 8.59 -3.50
N PRO A 143 -17.52 9.24 -3.75
CA PRO A 143 -17.67 10.67 -3.53
C PRO A 143 -17.57 11.02 -2.04
N LYS A 144 -17.09 12.22 -1.71
CA LYS A 144 -17.11 12.76 -0.33
C LYS A 144 -18.53 13.12 0.11
N SER A 145 -19.30 13.67 -0.81
CA SER A 145 -20.75 13.92 -0.69
C SER A 145 -21.38 14.05 -2.07
N GLY A 146 -22.71 14.08 -2.13
CA GLY A 146 -23.43 14.10 -3.40
C GLY A 146 -23.42 12.72 -4.07
N ALA A 147 -23.62 12.66 -5.39
CA ALA A 147 -23.70 11.41 -6.12
C ALA A 147 -23.06 11.51 -7.51
N ALA A 148 -22.30 10.47 -7.88
CA ALA A 148 -21.89 10.18 -9.25
C ALA A 148 -22.73 9.00 -9.74
N LEU A 149 -23.50 9.18 -10.82
CA LEU A 149 -24.49 8.23 -11.29
C LEU A 149 -24.20 7.84 -12.75
N ILE A 150 -24.45 6.56 -13.07
CA ILE A 150 -24.46 6.02 -14.42
C ILE A 150 -25.86 5.44 -14.65
N ASN A 151 -26.55 5.97 -15.64
CA ASN A 151 -27.95 5.61 -15.93
C ASN A 151 -28.87 5.70 -14.67
N GLY A 152 -28.63 6.70 -13.81
CA GLY A 152 -29.36 6.94 -12.57
C GLY A 152 -28.93 6.08 -11.36
N VAL A 153 -27.97 5.18 -11.53
CA VAL A 153 -27.46 4.28 -10.48
C VAL A 153 -26.09 4.78 -9.97
N PRO A 154 -25.84 4.78 -8.65
CA PRO A 154 -24.53 5.17 -8.13
C PRO A 154 -23.40 4.35 -8.75
N ALA A 155 -22.40 5.03 -9.30
CA ALA A 155 -21.24 4.40 -9.92
C ALA A 155 -20.39 3.62 -8.90
N CYS A 156 -20.23 4.19 -7.69
CA CYS A 156 -19.59 3.50 -6.58
C CYS A 156 -20.52 2.42 -6.01
N GLY A 157 -20.03 1.17 -5.94
CA GLY A 157 -20.82 0.01 -5.51
C GLY A 157 -21.68 -0.62 -6.61
N ALA A 158 -21.57 -0.16 -7.85
CA ALA A 158 -22.16 -0.84 -9.00
C ALA A 158 -21.42 -2.16 -9.32
N ASP A 159 -22.12 -3.06 -10.00
CA ASP A 159 -21.52 -4.28 -10.53
C ASP A 159 -20.37 -3.92 -11.48
N ARG A 160 -19.18 -4.50 -11.24
CA ARG A 160 -17.98 -4.14 -11.96
C ARG A 160 -18.04 -4.43 -13.45
N ASP A 161 -18.59 -5.57 -13.82
CA ASP A 161 -18.66 -6.01 -15.22
C ASP A 161 -19.63 -5.12 -16.00
N GLN A 162 -20.78 -4.79 -15.37
CA GLN A 162 -21.73 -3.84 -15.94
C GLN A 162 -21.14 -2.43 -16.03
N LEU A 163 -20.44 -1.98 -14.98
CA LEU A 163 -19.82 -0.66 -14.96
C LEU A 163 -18.81 -0.51 -16.09
N THR A 164 -17.94 -1.51 -16.30
CA THR A 164 -16.93 -1.51 -17.37
C THR A 164 -17.51 -1.61 -18.78
N ALA A 165 -18.72 -2.16 -18.92
CA ALA A 165 -19.46 -2.15 -20.18
C ALA A 165 -19.97 -0.75 -20.56
N HIS A 166 -20.22 0.13 -19.58
CA HIS A 166 -20.74 1.48 -19.79
C HIS A 166 -19.65 2.54 -19.81
N ILE A 167 -18.57 2.39 -19.03
CA ILE A 167 -17.58 3.44 -18.87
C ILE A 167 -16.15 2.85 -18.76
N THR A 168 -15.22 3.48 -19.44
CA THR A 168 -13.78 3.14 -19.37
C THR A 168 -12.99 4.39 -19.06
N MET A 169 -12.03 4.27 -18.16
CA MET A 169 -11.08 5.32 -17.84
C MET A 169 -9.68 4.95 -18.34
N THR A 170 -9.11 5.81 -19.17
CA THR A 170 -7.70 5.71 -19.55
C THR A 170 -6.90 6.71 -18.72
N ALA A 171 -6.00 6.21 -17.89
CA ALA A 171 -5.12 7.03 -17.06
C ALA A 171 -3.94 7.55 -17.88
N GLU A 172 -3.36 8.69 -17.46
CA GLU A 172 -2.20 9.30 -18.11
C GLU A 172 -0.96 8.39 -18.05
N ASP A 173 -0.85 7.58 -16.98
CA ASP A 173 0.21 6.60 -16.73
C ASP A 173 -0.16 5.16 -17.13
N ALA A 174 -1.15 5.02 -18.04
CA ALA A 174 -1.56 3.71 -18.54
C ALA A 174 -0.35 2.95 -19.12
N HIS A 175 -0.08 1.76 -18.56
CA HIS A 175 1.06 0.96 -18.95
C HIS A 175 0.81 0.26 -20.29
N VAL A 176 1.74 0.43 -21.22
CA VAL A 176 1.77 -0.31 -22.49
C VAL A 176 2.94 -1.30 -22.41
N PHE A 177 2.63 -2.59 -22.52
CA PHE A 177 3.66 -3.62 -22.51
C PHE A 177 4.51 -3.58 -23.78
N ALA A 178 5.81 -3.84 -23.65
CA ALA A 178 6.77 -3.87 -24.77
C ALA A 178 6.57 -5.12 -25.67
N THR A 179 5.39 -5.21 -26.29
CA THR A 179 4.97 -6.30 -27.18
C THR A 179 4.08 -5.71 -28.29
N THR A 180 3.40 -6.56 -29.07
CA THR A 180 2.51 -6.09 -30.13
C THR A 180 1.25 -5.40 -29.59
N ILE A 181 0.62 -4.56 -30.40
CA ILE A 181 -0.68 -3.94 -30.07
C ILE A 181 -1.71 -5.04 -29.76
N TYR A 182 -1.73 -6.10 -30.57
CA TYR A 182 -2.63 -7.23 -30.38
C TYR A 182 -2.47 -7.89 -28.99
N GLU A 183 -1.26 -8.14 -28.54
CA GLU A 183 -1.01 -8.71 -27.21
C GLU A 183 -1.40 -7.72 -26.09
N ASN A 184 -1.22 -6.42 -26.28
CA ASN A 184 -1.71 -5.41 -25.34
C ASN A 184 -3.24 -5.42 -25.25
N LEU A 185 -3.95 -5.54 -26.36
CA LEU A 185 -5.41 -5.66 -26.39
C LEU A 185 -5.89 -6.95 -25.71
N ARG A 186 -5.15 -8.06 -25.84
CA ARG A 186 -5.47 -9.33 -25.18
C ARG A 186 -5.34 -9.29 -23.66
N VAL A 187 -4.58 -8.35 -23.10
CA VAL A 187 -4.55 -8.14 -21.63
C VAL A 187 -5.93 -7.74 -21.11
N ALA A 188 -6.66 -6.93 -21.86
CA ALA A 188 -8.02 -6.52 -21.50
C ALA A 188 -9.08 -7.61 -21.80
N ARG A 189 -8.90 -8.36 -22.88
CA ARG A 189 -9.80 -9.44 -23.32
C ARG A 189 -9.02 -10.62 -23.87
N ALA A 190 -8.78 -11.61 -23.03
CA ALA A 190 -7.96 -12.79 -23.39
C ALA A 190 -8.49 -13.58 -24.60
N SER A 191 -9.82 -13.57 -24.82
CA SER A 191 -10.50 -14.24 -25.93
C SER A 191 -10.49 -13.44 -27.26
N LEU A 192 -9.86 -12.26 -27.30
CA LEU A 192 -9.82 -11.41 -28.49
C LEU A 192 -9.14 -12.14 -29.65
N THR A 193 -9.81 -12.22 -30.81
CA THR A 193 -9.26 -12.75 -32.05
C THR A 193 -8.56 -11.65 -32.85
N ARG A 194 -7.70 -12.04 -33.82
CA ARG A 194 -6.99 -11.06 -34.66
C ARG A 194 -7.94 -10.30 -35.58
N ASP A 195 -9.01 -10.95 -36.03
CA ASP A 195 -10.01 -10.33 -36.91
C ASP A 195 -10.83 -9.26 -36.19
N GLU A 196 -11.10 -9.48 -34.88
CA GLU A 196 -11.76 -8.47 -34.05
C GLU A 196 -10.84 -7.30 -33.64
N ALA A 197 -9.52 -7.46 -33.76
CA ALA A 197 -8.53 -6.44 -33.42
C ALA A 197 -8.13 -5.57 -34.64
N SER A 198 -8.61 -5.88 -35.86
CA SER A 198 -8.35 -5.16 -37.11
C SER A 198 -9.42 -4.12 -37.36
#